data_4596b13780e07fdcc78cb035391de99f
#
_entry.id   4596b13780e07fdcc78cb035391de99f
#
_cell.length_a   1.000
_cell.length_b   1.000
_cell.length_c   1.000
_cell.angle_alpha   90.00
_cell.angle_beta   90.00
_cell.angle_gamma   90.00
#
_symmetry.space_group_name_H-M   'P 1'
#
loop_
_entity.id
_entity.type
_entity.pdbx_description
1 polymer ?
#
loop_
_entity_poly.entity_id
_entity_poly.type
_entity_poly.pdbx_seq_one_letter_code
_entity_poly.pdbx_strand_id
1 'polypeptide(L)'
;VTSPGPRSTTSPTRPTTAADAALFDAVAVEHGVIYGYGLVSAHSTAEDNALVATAMAEHRARREEAMARLEARSVTPPLPAAGYQLPAPVTDPADAANLAIRMEEDSSVAWRAVLEQAVSDDDRTFAVAALTQTAVTAARWRAIVNAWPVTVAFPGGGE
;
A
#
# COMPACT_ATOMS: atom_id res chain seq x y z
N VAL A 1 -23.69 28.73 -22.82
CA VAL A 1 -22.80 28.17 -21.79
C VAL A 1 -22.89 26.64 -21.90
N THR A 2 -21.91 26.00 -22.56
CA THR A 2 -21.88 24.56 -22.73
C THR A 2 -21.26 23.95 -21.47
N SER A 3 -22.05 23.22 -20.69
CA SER A 3 -21.52 22.40 -19.59
C SER A 3 -20.60 21.33 -20.14
N PRO A 4 -19.39 21.14 -19.59
CA PRO A 4 -18.56 20.01 -19.96
C PRO A 4 -19.27 18.73 -19.51
N GLY A 5 -19.53 17.81 -20.44
CA GLY A 5 -20.09 16.49 -20.14
C GLY A 5 -19.20 15.70 -19.18
N PRO A 6 -19.75 14.67 -18.52
CA PRO A 6 -18.99 13.84 -17.59
C PRO A 6 -17.79 13.22 -18.31
N ARG A 7 -16.59 13.54 -17.85
CA ARG A 7 -15.37 12.83 -18.30
C ARG A 7 -15.49 11.41 -17.80
N SER A 8 -15.64 10.45 -18.70
CA SER A 8 -15.44 9.03 -18.40
C SER A 8 -13.98 8.87 -17.98
N THR A 9 -13.72 8.73 -16.70
CA THR A 9 -12.40 8.34 -16.17
C THR A 9 -12.23 6.86 -16.42
N THR A 10 -11.81 6.49 -17.63
CA THR A 10 -11.39 5.12 -17.92
C THR A 10 -10.10 4.90 -17.13
N SER A 11 -10.05 3.85 -16.31
CA SER A 11 -8.83 3.48 -15.60
C SER A 11 -7.70 3.24 -16.60
N PRO A 12 -6.47 3.72 -16.32
CA PRO A 12 -5.33 3.47 -17.18
C PRO A 12 -5.09 1.97 -17.39
N THR A 13 -4.63 1.60 -18.59
CA THR A 13 -4.32 0.21 -18.91
C THR A 13 -3.05 -0.22 -18.17
N ARG A 14 -3.09 -1.38 -17.52
CA ARG A 14 -1.93 -1.99 -16.86
C ARG A 14 -0.81 -2.25 -17.88
N PRO A 15 0.45 -1.87 -17.61
CA PRO A 15 1.57 -2.12 -18.50
C PRO A 15 1.82 -3.61 -18.76
N THR A 16 2.48 -3.92 -19.87
CA THR A 16 2.82 -5.30 -20.28
C THR A 16 4.22 -5.72 -19.84
N THR A 17 5.15 -4.77 -19.61
CA THR A 17 6.48 -5.10 -19.06
C THR A 17 6.38 -5.49 -17.62
N ALA A 18 7.08 -6.53 -17.19
CA ALA A 18 6.95 -7.09 -15.85
C ALA A 18 7.30 -6.07 -14.75
N ALA A 19 8.36 -5.28 -14.95
CA ALA A 19 8.79 -4.27 -13.98
C ALA A 19 7.76 -3.14 -13.82
N ASP A 20 7.26 -2.59 -14.93
CA ASP A 20 6.26 -1.51 -14.86
C ASP A 20 4.91 -2.02 -14.39
N ALA A 21 4.55 -3.25 -14.74
CA ALA A 21 3.33 -3.89 -14.27
C ALA A 21 3.35 -4.10 -12.75
N ALA A 22 4.47 -4.58 -12.19
CA ALA A 22 4.61 -4.75 -10.75
C ALA A 22 4.53 -3.40 -10.01
N LEU A 23 5.19 -2.36 -10.53
CA LEU A 23 5.13 -1.03 -9.94
C LEU A 23 3.73 -0.40 -10.05
N PHE A 24 3.03 -0.61 -11.17
CA PHE A 24 1.64 -0.18 -11.36
C PHE A 24 0.70 -0.85 -10.34
N ASP A 25 0.84 -2.15 -10.13
CA ASP A 25 0.06 -2.90 -9.15
C ASP A 25 0.35 -2.44 -7.71
N ALA A 26 1.63 -2.15 -7.39
CA ALA A 26 2.00 -1.60 -6.10
C ALA A 26 1.35 -0.23 -5.84
N VAL A 27 1.30 0.66 -6.82
CA VAL A 27 0.57 1.94 -6.70
C VAL A 27 -0.91 1.70 -6.43
N ALA A 28 -1.54 0.73 -7.11
CA ALA A 28 -2.94 0.39 -6.88
C ALA A 28 -3.17 -0.12 -5.43
N VAL A 29 -2.25 -0.94 -4.90
CA VAL A 29 -2.28 -1.39 -3.51
C VAL A 29 -2.13 -0.20 -2.55
N GLU A 30 -1.18 0.71 -2.79
CA GLU A 30 -0.98 1.90 -1.95
C GLU A 30 -2.23 2.78 -1.87
N HIS A 31 -2.98 2.94 -2.96
CA HIS A 31 -4.28 3.64 -2.93
C HIS A 31 -5.26 2.97 -1.95
N GLY A 32 -5.37 1.65 -1.98
CA GLY A 32 -6.22 0.88 -1.08
C GLY A 32 -5.77 0.98 0.38
N VAL A 33 -4.48 0.88 0.64
CA VAL A 33 -3.89 0.97 1.98
C VAL A 33 -4.14 2.35 2.59
N ILE A 34 -3.91 3.42 1.83
CA ILE A 34 -4.16 4.79 2.30
C ILE A 34 -5.65 5.00 2.64
N TYR A 35 -6.57 4.46 1.83
CA TYR A 35 -7.99 4.47 2.14
C TYR A 35 -8.30 3.70 3.44
N GLY A 36 -7.77 2.49 3.57
CA GLY A 36 -7.96 1.65 4.76
C GLY A 36 -7.41 2.28 6.02
N TYR A 37 -6.27 2.97 5.97
CA TYR A 37 -5.73 3.72 7.11
C TYR A 37 -6.63 4.87 7.57
N GLY A 38 -7.49 5.40 6.71
CA GLY A 38 -8.55 6.32 7.14
C GLY A 38 -9.51 5.68 8.13
N LEU A 39 -9.86 4.40 7.91
CA LEU A 39 -10.71 3.62 8.82
C LEU A 39 -9.96 3.20 10.08
N VAL A 40 -8.70 2.76 9.93
CA VAL A 40 -7.83 2.47 11.08
C VAL A 40 -7.74 3.69 11.99
N SER A 41 -7.51 4.87 11.44
CA SER A 41 -7.47 6.13 12.20
C SER A 41 -8.76 6.43 12.96
N ALA A 42 -9.92 6.09 12.38
CA ALA A 42 -11.23 6.35 13.01
C ALA A 42 -11.54 5.43 14.20
N HIS A 43 -10.89 4.25 14.26
CA HIS A 43 -11.17 3.21 15.25
C HIS A 43 -9.97 2.89 16.16
N SER A 44 -8.78 3.44 15.90
CA SER A 44 -7.58 3.25 16.74
C SER A 44 -7.68 4.00 18.07
N THR A 45 -6.91 3.54 19.04
CA THR A 45 -6.76 4.24 20.32
C THR A 45 -5.91 5.51 20.17
N ALA A 46 -5.99 6.41 21.14
CA ALA A 46 -5.14 7.63 21.13
C ALA A 46 -3.64 7.28 21.22
N GLU A 47 -3.29 6.15 21.84
CA GLU A 47 -1.92 5.66 21.98
C GLU A 47 -1.32 5.24 20.63
N ASP A 48 -2.16 4.74 19.72
CA ASP A 48 -1.76 4.27 18.40
C ASP A 48 -1.70 5.37 17.33
N ASN A 49 -2.22 6.57 17.63
CA ASN A 49 -2.31 7.67 16.66
C ASN A 49 -0.97 8.03 16.00
N ALA A 50 0.14 7.98 16.75
CA ALA A 50 1.45 8.25 16.21
C ALA A 50 1.87 7.20 15.16
N LEU A 51 1.58 5.92 15.40
CA LEU A 51 1.84 4.85 14.44
C LEU A 51 0.97 5.00 13.19
N VAL A 52 -0.32 5.29 13.36
CA VAL A 52 -1.25 5.56 12.25
C VAL A 52 -0.76 6.71 11.38
N ALA A 53 -0.41 7.84 12.00
CA ALA A 53 0.06 9.03 11.28
C ALA A 53 1.36 8.76 10.51
N THR A 54 2.30 8.04 11.11
CA THR A 54 3.56 7.64 10.48
C THR A 54 3.30 6.72 9.28
N ALA A 55 2.53 5.67 9.46
CA ALA A 55 2.19 4.72 8.39
C ALA A 55 1.50 5.44 7.21
N MET A 56 0.50 6.28 7.48
CA MET A 56 -0.17 7.05 6.43
C MET A 56 0.79 7.97 5.66
N ALA A 57 1.72 8.62 6.35
CA ALA A 57 2.71 9.49 5.71
C ALA A 57 3.67 8.68 4.81
N GLU A 58 4.16 7.54 5.30
CA GLU A 58 5.05 6.64 4.55
C GLU A 58 4.35 6.08 3.30
N HIS A 59 3.11 5.59 3.41
CA HIS A 59 2.35 5.09 2.26
C HIS A 59 2.08 6.19 1.22
N ARG A 60 1.74 7.40 1.63
CA ARG A 60 1.55 8.53 0.71
C ARG A 60 2.85 8.88 -0.02
N ALA A 61 3.96 9.02 0.70
CA ALA A 61 5.26 9.34 0.11
C ALA A 61 5.69 8.26 -0.90
N ARG A 62 5.54 7.00 -0.55
CA ARG A 62 5.87 5.84 -1.37
C ARG A 62 5.01 5.77 -2.63
N ARG A 63 3.70 6.01 -2.50
CA ARG A 63 2.80 6.10 -3.65
C ARG A 63 3.22 7.20 -4.63
N GLU A 64 3.48 8.41 -4.12
CA GLU A 64 3.90 9.55 -4.98
C GLU A 64 5.22 9.24 -5.71
N GLU A 65 6.19 8.67 -5.03
CA GLU A 65 7.46 8.26 -5.64
C GLU A 65 7.25 7.18 -6.71
N ALA A 66 6.42 6.18 -6.44
CA ALA A 66 6.11 5.12 -7.39
C ALA A 66 5.38 5.66 -8.63
N MET A 67 4.44 6.58 -8.45
CA MET A 67 3.75 7.25 -9.55
C MET A 67 4.72 8.06 -10.41
N ALA A 68 5.61 8.84 -9.79
CA ALA A 68 6.64 9.61 -10.51
C ALA A 68 7.57 8.70 -11.33
N ARG A 69 7.94 7.53 -10.81
CA ARG A 69 8.74 6.53 -11.52
C ARG A 69 8.01 5.94 -12.74
N LEU A 70 6.71 5.68 -12.64
CA LEU A 70 5.90 5.26 -13.79
C LEU A 70 5.81 6.35 -14.84
N GLU A 71 5.52 7.59 -14.44
CA GLU A 71 5.42 8.74 -15.34
C GLU A 71 6.73 9.00 -16.07
N ALA A 72 7.88 8.89 -15.39
CA ALA A 72 9.21 9.01 -16.01
C ALA A 72 9.45 7.95 -17.10
N ARG A 73 8.73 6.83 -17.06
CA ARG A 73 8.74 5.77 -18.09
C ARG A 73 7.59 5.89 -19.09
N SER A 74 6.89 7.03 -19.11
CA SER A 74 5.72 7.28 -19.96
C SER A 74 4.56 6.29 -19.71
N VAL A 75 4.46 5.77 -18.49
CA VAL A 75 3.36 4.92 -18.03
C VAL A 75 2.43 5.77 -17.17
N THR A 76 1.15 5.82 -17.53
CA THR A 76 0.14 6.50 -16.72
C THR A 76 -0.16 5.68 -15.48
N PRO A 77 0.02 6.20 -14.25
CA PRO A 77 -0.26 5.47 -13.02
C PRO A 77 -1.75 5.09 -12.89
N PRO A 78 -2.09 4.04 -12.12
CA PRO A 78 -3.47 3.69 -11.85
C PRO A 78 -4.17 4.79 -11.04
N LEU A 79 -5.46 4.97 -11.28
CA LEU A 79 -6.29 5.86 -10.48
C LEU A 79 -6.80 5.14 -9.22
N PRO A 80 -7.01 5.87 -8.11
CA PRO A 80 -7.68 5.29 -6.96
C PRO A 80 -9.09 4.84 -7.34
N ALA A 81 -9.54 3.73 -6.78
CA ALA A 81 -10.92 3.28 -6.94
C ALA A 81 -11.90 4.26 -6.24
N ALA A 82 -13.15 4.28 -6.70
CA ALA A 82 -14.20 5.08 -6.06
C ALA A 82 -14.51 4.63 -4.62
N GLY A 83 -14.13 3.41 -4.25
CA GLY A 83 -14.23 2.82 -2.93
C GLY A 83 -13.55 1.45 -2.90
N TYR A 84 -13.26 0.97 -1.70
CA TYR A 84 -12.63 -0.33 -1.47
C TYR A 84 -13.49 -1.15 -0.53
N GLN A 85 -13.62 -2.44 -0.83
CA GLN A 85 -14.31 -3.37 0.06
C GLN A 85 -13.34 -3.81 1.17
N LEU A 86 -13.83 -3.78 2.40
CA LEU A 86 -13.07 -4.28 3.54
C LEU A 86 -13.20 -5.80 3.64
N PRO A 87 -12.15 -6.50 4.08
CA PRO A 87 -12.21 -7.95 4.29
C PRO A 87 -13.14 -8.34 5.45
N ALA A 88 -13.34 -7.43 6.41
CA ALA A 88 -14.22 -7.58 7.56
C ALA A 88 -14.69 -6.21 8.05
N PRO A 89 -15.80 -6.11 8.79
CA PRO A 89 -16.19 -4.88 9.48
C PRO A 89 -15.09 -4.43 10.44
N VAL A 90 -14.96 -3.12 10.62
CA VAL A 90 -14.05 -2.49 11.60
C VAL A 90 -14.91 -1.74 12.59
N THR A 91 -14.99 -2.21 13.81
CA THR A 91 -15.90 -1.70 14.84
C THR A 91 -15.19 -1.28 16.12
N ASP A 92 -13.98 -1.76 16.35
CA ASP A 92 -13.20 -1.50 17.54
C ASP A 92 -11.69 -1.39 17.24
N PRO A 93 -10.83 -1.02 18.21
CA PRO A 93 -9.39 -0.89 18.01
C PRO A 93 -8.69 -2.20 17.60
N ALA A 94 -9.16 -3.36 18.03
CA ALA A 94 -8.57 -4.63 17.65
C ALA A 94 -8.85 -4.95 16.17
N ASP A 95 -10.08 -4.69 15.71
CA ASP A 95 -10.43 -4.80 14.29
C ASP A 95 -9.57 -3.85 13.44
N ALA A 96 -9.38 -2.61 13.90
CA ALA A 96 -8.55 -1.62 13.23
C ALA A 96 -7.09 -2.09 13.09
N ALA A 97 -6.50 -2.60 14.16
CA ALA A 97 -5.15 -3.14 14.14
C ALA A 97 -5.03 -4.38 13.23
N ASN A 98 -6.01 -5.28 13.26
CA ASN A 98 -6.05 -6.43 12.37
C ASN A 98 -6.18 -6.04 10.89
N LEU A 99 -6.97 -5.00 10.58
CA LEU A 99 -7.03 -4.44 9.24
C LEU A 99 -5.66 -3.88 8.82
N ALA A 100 -5.00 -3.12 9.70
CA ALA A 100 -3.68 -2.57 9.43
C ALA A 100 -2.65 -3.68 9.14
N ILE A 101 -2.63 -4.76 9.94
CA ILE A 101 -1.74 -5.92 9.68
C ILE A 101 -1.95 -6.46 8.26
N ARG A 102 -3.19 -6.72 7.86
CA ARG A 102 -3.50 -7.25 6.53
C ARG A 102 -3.06 -6.32 5.41
N MET A 103 -3.30 -5.02 5.56
CA MET A 103 -2.88 -4.03 4.57
C MET A 103 -1.36 -3.96 4.41
N GLU A 104 -0.62 -4.05 5.51
CA GLU A 104 0.84 -4.09 5.46
C GLU A 104 1.37 -5.39 4.84
N GLU A 105 0.70 -6.51 5.09
CA GLU A 105 1.01 -7.80 4.45
C GLU A 105 0.77 -7.74 2.94
N ASP A 106 -0.38 -7.23 2.50
CA ASP A 106 -0.72 -7.05 1.08
C ASP A 106 0.27 -6.10 0.39
N SER A 107 0.64 -5.01 1.07
CA SER A 107 1.66 -4.07 0.61
C SER A 107 3.03 -4.75 0.50
N SER A 108 3.39 -5.60 1.47
CA SER A 108 4.64 -6.38 1.42
C SER A 108 4.69 -7.32 0.21
N VAL A 109 3.58 -7.98 -0.12
CA VAL A 109 3.48 -8.82 -1.33
C VAL A 109 3.71 -8.00 -2.59
N ALA A 110 3.06 -6.83 -2.70
CA ALA A 110 3.20 -5.95 -3.86
C ALA A 110 4.64 -5.43 -4.02
N TRP A 111 5.27 -4.96 -2.93
CA TRP A 111 6.63 -4.44 -2.97
C TRP A 111 7.69 -5.52 -3.18
N ARG A 112 7.45 -6.74 -2.72
CA ARG A 112 8.27 -7.89 -3.08
C ARG A 112 8.20 -8.18 -4.56
N ALA A 113 7.01 -8.15 -5.18
CA ALA A 113 6.88 -8.31 -6.62
C ALA A 113 7.64 -7.22 -7.40
N VAL A 114 7.61 -5.95 -6.94
CA VAL A 114 8.44 -4.89 -7.53
C VAL A 114 9.92 -5.21 -7.42
N LEU A 115 10.39 -5.67 -6.26
CA LEU A 115 11.79 -6.04 -6.04
C LEU A 115 12.24 -7.17 -6.97
N GLU A 116 11.42 -8.21 -7.12
CA GLU A 116 11.70 -9.37 -7.97
C GLU A 116 11.74 -9.02 -9.46
N GLN A 117 10.97 -8.02 -9.90
CA GLN A 117 10.90 -7.57 -11.29
C GLN A 117 11.78 -6.36 -11.60
N ALA A 118 12.44 -5.79 -10.59
CA ALA A 118 13.27 -4.60 -10.76
C ALA A 118 14.46 -4.85 -11.68
N VAL A 119 14.64 -3.98 -12.68
CA VAL A 119 15.72 -4.08 -13.66
C VAL A 119 16.90 -3.15 -13.33
N SER A 120 16.68 -2.10 -12.52
CA SER A 120 17.70 -1.16 -12.08
C SER A 120 18.02 -1.30 -10.59
N ASP A 121 19.21 -0.89 -10.19
CA ASP A 121 19.59 -0.88 -8.76
C ASP A 121 18.80 0.18 -7.97
N ASP A 122 18.41 1.27 -8.63
CA ASP A 122 17.58 2.31 -8.02
C ASP A 122 16.16 1.77 -7.69
N ASP A 123 15.55 1.02 -8.61
CA ASP A 123 14.26 0.36 -8.36
C ASP A 123 14.36 -0.70 -7.27
N ARG A 124 15.45 -1.48 -7.25
CA ARG A 124 15.69 -2.46 -6.17
C ARG A 124 15.82 -1.79 -4.82
N THR A 125 16.59 -0.71 -4.75
CA THR A 125 16.79 0.07 -3.52
C THR A 125 15.46 0.61 -3.01
N PHE A 126 14.66 1.18 -3.89
CA PHE A 126 13.33 1.70 -3.56
C PHE A 126 12.40 0.58 -3.07
N ALA A 127 12.33 -0.54 -3.79
CA ALA A 127 11.48 -1.68 -3.41
C ALA A 127 11.89 -2.33 -2.08
N VAL A 128 13.20 -2.47 -1.82
CA VAL A 128 13.72 -2.98 -0.53
C VAL A 128 13.34 -2.04 0.62
N ALA A 129 13.47 -0.74 0.44
CA ALA A 129 13.08 0.24 1.45
C ALA A 129 11.57 0.15 1.75
N ALA A 130 10.74 0.10 0.70
CA ALA A 130 9.30 -0.03 0.82
C ALA A 130 8.90 -1.34 1.53
N LEU A 131 9.45 -2.48 1.11
CA LEU A 131 9.20 -3.78 1.73
C LEU A 131 9.63 -3.81 3.20
N THR A 132 10.75 -3.19 3.53
CA THR A 132 11.24 -3.11 4.91
C THR A 132 10.29 -2.29 5.78
N GLN A 133 9.84 -1.14 5.29
CA GLN A 133 8.91 -0.27 6.03
C GLN A 133 7.59 -0.99 6.32
N THR A 134 6.98 -1.64 5.31
CA THR A 134 5.73 -2.38 5.49
C THR A 134 5.89 -3.52 6.49
N ALA A 135 6.97 -4.29 6.39
CA ALA A 135 7.25 -5.40 7.32
C ALA A 135 7.42 -4.93 8.76
N VAL A 136 8.11 -3.80 8.98
CA VAL A 136 8.28 -3.20 10.32
C VAL A 136 6.94 -2.68 10.86
N THR A 137 6.14 -2.03 10.02
CA THR A 137 4.83 -1.52 10.42
C THR A 137 3.87 -2.66 10.75
N ALA A 138 3.84 -3.74 9.94
CA ALA A 138 3.10 -4.96 10.26
C ALA A 138 3.51 -5.55 11.62
N ALA A 139 4.81 -5.63 11.90
CA ALA A 139 5.31 -6.13 13.18
C ALA A 139 4.86 -5.27 14.37
N ARG A 140 4.84 -3.94 14.22
CA ARG A 140 4.33 -3.03 15.25
C ARG A 140 2.85 -3.27 15.54
N TRP A 141 2.03 -3.42 14.50
CA TRP A 141 0.61 -3.72 14.66
C TRP A 141 0.37 -5.09 15.28
N ARG A 142 1.13 -6.13 14.90
CA ARG A 142 1.05 -7.46 15.52
C ARG A 142 1.40 -7.41 17.02
N ALA A 143 2.39 -6.60 17.39
CA ALA A 143 2.74 -6.42 18.80
C ALA A 143 1.60 -5.80 19.61
N ILE A 144 0.85 -4.86 19.05
CA ILE A 144 -0.31 -4.21 19.70
C ILE A 144 -1.40 -5.24 20.00
N VAL A 145 -1.70 -6.16 19.09
CA VAL A 145 -2.74 -7.20 19.29
C VAL A 145 -2.19 -8.51 19.85
N ASN A 146 -0.93 -8.55 20.28
CA ASN A 146 -0.25 -9.74 20.76
C ASN A 146 -0.31 -10.93 19.79
N ALA A 147 -0.27 -10.67 18.48
CA ALA A 147 -0.21 -11.70 17.45
C ALA A 147 1.21 -12.21 17.25
N TRP A 148 1.38 -13.53 17.24
CA TRP A 148 2.66 -14.21 17.04
C TRP A 148 2.63 -15.08 15.78
N PRO A 149 3.75 -15.14 15.02
CA PRO A 149 5.01 -14.42 15.23
C PRO A 149 4.86 -12.93 14.94
N VAL A 150 5.53 -12.07 15.72
CA VAL A 150 5.52 -10.61 15.50
C VAL A 150 6.18 -10.24 14.18
N THR A 151 7.27 -10.93 13.83
CA THR A 151 7.98 -10.75 12.55
C THR A 151 7.92 -12.01 11.71
N VAL A 152 7.95 -11.86 10.40
CA VAL A 152 8.04 -12.96 9.44
C VAL A 152 9.42 -12.95 8.78
N ALA A 153 9.96 -14.14 8.48
CA ALA A 153 11.30 -14.28 7.91
C ALA A 153 11.39 -13.73 6.48
N PHE A 154 10.31 -13.88 5.70
CA PHE A 154 10.25 -13.48 4.30
C PHE A 154 8.98 -12.65 4.03
N PRO A 155 9.00 -11.33 4.35
CA PRO A 155 7.84 -10.47 4.11
C PRO A 155 7.39 -10.52 2.64
N GLY A 156 6.08 -10.64 2.43
CA GLY A 156 5.48 -10.76 1.10
C GLY A 156 5.72 -12.10 0.41
N GLY A 157 6.34 -13.08 1.07
CA GLY A 157 6.47 -14.45 0.58
C GLY A 157 5.27 -15.31 0.98
N GLY A 158 4.91 -16.30 0.13
CA GLY A 158 4.07 -17.41 0.56
C GLY A 158 4.91 -18.36 1.41
N GLU A 159 4.53 -18.59 2.67
CA GLU A 159 5.03 -19.71 3.47
C GLU A 159 4.14 -20.93 3.24
#